data_e8ae014d2f8a1e2e5097a5ccdf7eea4e
#
_entry.id   e8ae014d2f8a1e2e5097a5ccdf7eea4e
#
_cell.length_a   1.000
_cell.length_b   1.000
_cell.length_c   1.000
_cell.angle_alpha   90.00
_cell.angle_beta   90.00
_cell.angle_gamma   90.00
#
_symmetry.space_group_name_H-M   'P 1'
#
loop_
_entity.id
_entity.type
_entity.pdbx_description
1 polymer ?
#
loop_
_entity_poly.entity_id
_entity_poly.type
_entity_poly.pdbx_seq_one_letter_code
_entity_poly.pdbx_strand_id
1 'polypeptide(L)'
;MIYIPIGIDCDVAKFLKRHNVRNMAFPFDWNVSYNGVSKCFENNFANFSEQSNKINKYDVYFHHDFQNNAIINSDIEKYNRRCERLINILETTNDTVIFIRKGHISRHHIEPYGKDKIANDIEDVKHLHNILKNKYPQLKYKIVLGLGCDMCFSKDIIYKCDSDDNDNIDIQGIDEFSNFFEYISNTYITNINI
;
A
#
# COMPACT_ATOMS: atom_id res chain seq x y z
N MET A 1 7.76 -16.16 -0.43
CA MET A 1 6.83 -15.01 -0.64
C MET A 1 7.32 -13.79 0.15
N ILE A 2 7.13 -12.60 -0.41
CA ILE A 2 7.48 -11.31 0.21
C ILE A 2 6.20 -10.49 0.37
N TYR A 3 5.89 -10.06 1.59
CA TYR A 3 4.70 -9.26 1.88
C TYR A 3 5.08 -7.79 2.00
N ILE A 4 4.43 -6.92 1.23
CA ILE A 4 4.72 -5.49 1.17
C ILE A 4 3.46 -4.69 1.51
N PRO A 5 3.43 -4.04 2.69
CA PRO A 5 2.35 -3.09 3.00
C PRO A 5 2.46 -1.87 2.09
N ILE A 6 1.32 -1.49 1.48
CA ILE A 6 1.21 -0.30 0.64
C ILE A 6 0.11 0.66 1.12
N GLY A 7 -0.11 0.73 2.42
CA GLY A 7 -1.01 1.66 3.09
C GLY A 7 -2.39 1.06 3.35
N ILE A 8 -3.39 1.84 3.75
CA ILE A 8 -3.43 3.32 3.79
C ILE A 8 -2.60 3.91 4.95
N ASP A 9 -2.42 3.12 6.02
CA ASP A 9 -1.75 3.44 7.28
C ASP A 9 -0.86 2.28 7.76
N CYS A 10 -0.43 2.32 9.01
CA CYS A 10 0.48 1.33 9.60
C CYS A 10 -0.18 -0.01 9.99
N ASP A 11 -1.49 -0.19 9.83
CA ASP A 11 -2.17 -1.39 10.33
C ASP A 11 -1.76 -2.64 9.58
N VAL A 12 -1.56 -2.57 8.26
CA VAL A 12 -1.04 -3.69 7.46
C VAL A 12 0.36 -4.10 7.96
N ALA A 13 1.26 -3.13 8.18
CA ALA A 13 2.61 -3.44 8.69
C ALA A 13 2.59 -4.05 10.09
N LYS A 14 1.68 -3.58 10.97
CA LYS A 14 1.46 -4.15 12.31
C LYS A 14 0.91 -5.57 12.23
N PHE A 15 -0.05 -5.82 11.32
CA PHE A 15 -0.62 -7.13 11.08
C PHE A 15 0.46 -8.12 10.64
N LEU A 16 1.24 -7.81 9.60
CA LEU A 16 2.31 -8.66 9.10
C LEU A 16 3.40 -8.93 10.16
N LYS A 17 3.69 -7.94 11.02
CA LYS A 17 4.61 -8.11 12.15
C LYS A 17 4.07 -9.11 13.17
N ARG A 18 2.78 -9.03 13.53
CA ARG A 18 2.14 -9.97 14.48
C ARG A 18 2.13 -11.40 13.99
N HIS A 19 2.02 -11.61 12.68
CA HIS A 19 2.06 -12.93 12.05
C HIS A 19 3.48 -13.43 11.71
N ASN A 20 4.53 -12.70 12.12
CA ASN A 20 5.95 -13.03 11.87
C ASN A 20 6.32 -13.20 10.39
N VAL A 21 5.58 -12.58 9.48
CA VAL A 21 5.83 -12.62 8.02
C VAL A 21 6.43 -11.33 7.48
N ARG A 22 6.61 -10.32 8.33
CA ARG A 22 7.28 -9.08 8.00
C ARG A 22 8.78 -9.19 8.25
N ASN A 23 9.54 -9.53 7.22
CA ASN A 23 10.98 -9.75 7.33
C ASN A 23 11.83 -8.48 7.20
N MET A 24 11.26 -7.40 6.66
CA MET A 24 11.97 -6.13 6.45
C MET A 24 11.00 -4.94 6.44
N ALA A 25 11.55 -3.74 6.50
CA ALA A 25 10.77 -2.50 6.48
C ALA A 25 10.70 -1.92 5.07
N PHE A 26 9.53 -1.41 4.70
CA PHE A 26 9.19 -0.82 3.41
C PHE A 26 8.77 0.66 3.53
N PRO A 27 8.71 1.41 2.43
CA PRO A 27 8.40 2.85 2.46
C PRO A 27 7.09 3.19 3.16
N PHE A 28 6.06 2.36 3.02
CA PHE A 28 4.71 2.65 3.50
C PHE A 28 4.36 2.05 4.87
N ASP A 29 5.31 1.48 5.59
CA ASP A 29 5.05 0.79 6.86
C ASP A 29 4.48 1.69 7.98
N TRP A 30 4.94 2.95 8.05
CA TRP A 30 4.72 3.83 9.20
C TRP A 30 4.28 5.24 8.80
N ASN A 31 3.67 5.37 7.65
CA ASN A 31 3.10 6.62 7.17
C ASN A 31 1.66 6.43 6.70
N VAL A 32 1.05 7.51 6.25
CA VAL A 32 -0.30 7.47 5.69
C VAL A 32 -0.23 7.84 4.22
N SER A 33 -0.61 6.91 3.35
CA SER A 33 -0.61 7.06 1.88
C SER A 33 -2.05 7.18 1.36
N TYR A 34 -2.69 8.28 1.74
CA TYR A 34 -4.12 8.47 1.53
C TYR A 34 -4.53 8.51 0.05
N ASN A 35 -3.77 9.19 -0.78
CA ASN A 35 -4.07 9.34 -2.21
C ASN A 35 -3.49 8.22 -3.10
N GLY A 36 -3.25 7.06 -2.50
CA GLY A 36 -2.68 5.95 -3.22
C GLY A 36 -1.16 5.93 -3.20
N VAL A 37 -0.61 4.98 -3.93
CA VAL A 37 0.84 4.72 -3.96
C VAL A 37 1.41 4.62 -5.38
N SER A 38 0.55 4.45 -6.38
CA SER A 38 0.96 4.17 -7.76
C SER A 38 1.95 5.21 -8.31
N LYS A 39 1.73 6.49 -8.03
CA LYS A 39 2.65 7.57 -8.42
C LYS A 39 4.05 7.45 -7.84
N CYS A 40 4.19 6.84 -6.63
CA CYS A 40 5.51 6.57 -6.06
C CYS A 40 6.27 5.54 -6.90
N PHE A 41 5.60 4.44 -7.28
CA PHE A 41 6.17 3.40 -8.14
C PHE A 41 6.45 3.90 -9.56
N GLU A 42 5.55 4.70 -10.12
CA GLU A 42 5.72 5.31 -11.44
C GLU A 42 7.02 6.14 -11.52
N ASN A 43 7.31 6.91 -10.48
CA ASN A 43 8.47 7.80 -10.39
C ASN A 43 9.69 7.17 -9.66
N ASN A 44 9.73 5.85 -9.48
CA ASN A 44 10.80 5.14 -8.77
C ASN A 44 11.12 5.77 -7.40
N PHE A 45 10.11 6.24 -6.69
CA PHE A 45 10.26 6.89 -5.37
C PHE A 45 11.18 8.13 -5.36
N ALA A 46 11.39 8.76 -6.50
CA ALA A 46 12.24 9.96 -6.58
C ALA A 46 11.79 11.02 -5.58
N ASN A 47 12.70 11.47 -4.72
CA ASN A 47 12.44 12.47 -3.68
C ASN A 47 11.35 12.04 -2.67
N PHE A 48 11.19 10.74 -2.42
CA PHE A 48 10.17 10.23 -1.50
C PHE A 48 10.32 10.76 -0.07
N SER A 49 11.55 10.94 0.39
CA SER A 49 11.88 11.46 1.73
C SER A 49 11.86 12.99 1.84
N GLU A 50 11.75 13.70 0.73
CA GLU A 50 11.60 15.16 0.74
C GLU A 50 10.17 15.52 1.14
N GLN A 51 10.03 16.36 2.17
CA GLN A 51 8.73 16.70 2.71
C GLN A 51 8.61 18.18 3.10
N SER A 52 7.39 18.68 3.11
CA SER A 52 6.98 19.94 3.74
C SER A 52 5.80 19.66 4.66
N ASN A 53 5.87 20.10 5.92
CA ASN A 53 4.84 19.81 6.92
C ASN A 53 4.52 18.30 7.04
N LYS A 54 5.56 17.45 6.99
CA LYS A 54 5.46 16.00 7.02
C LYS A 54 4.74 15.37 5.83
N ILE A 55 4.46 16.09 4.76
CA ILE A 55 3.82 15.56 3.55
C ILE A 55 4.79 15.71 2.39
N ASN A 56 5.01 14.62 1.64
CA ASN A 56 5.84 14.64 0.43
C ASN A 56 5.01 14.99 -0.83
N LYS A 57 5.69 15.10 -1.96
CA LYS A 57 5.05 15.43 -3.25
C LYS A 57 4.04 14.37 -3.75
N TYR A 58 4.02 13.19 -3.15
CA TYR A 58 3.08 12.09 -3.45
C TYR A 58 1.89 12.07 -2.49
N ASP A 59 1.74 13.09 -1.65
CA ASP A 59 0.72 13.15 -0.60
C ASP A 59 0.86 12.04 0.47
N VAL A 60 2.06 11.52 0.68
CA VAL A 60 2.36 10.62 1.78
C VAL A 60 2.68 11.42 3.03
N TYR A 61 1.94 11.16 4.11
CA TYR A 61 2.11 11.83 5.40
C TYR A 61 2.94 10.98 6.36
N PHE A 62 4.06 11.53 6.84
CA PHE A 62 4.99 10.87 7.76
C PHE A 62 4.55 11.06 9.22
N HIS A 63 3.53 10.33 9.64
CA HIS A 63 2.92 10.51 10.97
C HIS A 63 3.90 10.36 12.12
N HIS A 64 4.78 9.38 12.07
CA HIS A 64 5.71 9.04 13.14
C HIS A 64 7.11 9.67 13.02
N ASP A 65 7.46 10.18 11.86
CA ASP A 65 8.80 10.67 11.53
C ASP A 65 8.79 12.18 11.24
N PHE A 66 9.96 12.77 11.04
CA PHE A 66 10.14 14.21 10.78
C PHE A 66 9.50 15.08 11.87
N GLN A 67 9.83 14.79 13.13
CA GLN A 67 9.26 15.50 14.28
C GLN A 67 9.51 17.02 14.19
N ASN A 68 8.52 17.82 14.59
CA ASN A 68 8.55 19.27 14.50
C ASN A 68 8.81 19.87 13.11
N ASN A 69 8.47 19.15 12.05
CA ASN A 69 8.73 19.51 10.65
C ASN A 69 10.22 19.70 10.33
N ALA A 70 11.10 19.19 11.19
CA ALA A 70 12.54 19.29 10.99
C ALA A 70 13.01 18.35 9.87
N ILE A 71 14.04 18.79 9.15
CA ILE A 71 14.81 17.91 8.26
C ILE A 71 15.72 17.06 9.14
N ILE A 72 15.35 15.78 9.31
CA ILE A 72 16.12 14.83 10.11
C ILE A 72 16.83 13.89 9.16
N ASN A 73 18.16 14.02 9.03
CA ASN A 73 18.95 13.21 8.09
C ASN A 73 18.75 11.71 8.29
N SER A 74 18.64 11.24 9.54
CA SER A 74 18.39 9.82 9.82
C SER A 74 17.04 9.33 9.28
N ASP A 75 16.00 10.18 9.23
CA ASP A 75 14.71 9.84 8.65
C ASP A 75 14.81 9.81 7.13
N ILE A 76 15.50 10.77 6.52
CA ILE A 76 15.76 10.77 5.06
C ILE A 76 16.48 9.50 4.65
N GLU A 77 17.59 9.18 5.29
CA GLU A 77 18.38 7.96 5.02
C GLU A 77 17.55 6.68 5.22
N LYS A 78 16.73 6.65 6.27
CA LYS A 78 15.83 5.52 6.54
C LYS A 78 14.86 5.28 5.38
N TYR A 79 14.22 6.34 4.88
CA TYR A 79 13.27 6.20 3.76
C TYR A 79 13.98 5.90 2.44
N ASN A 80 15.13 6.50 2.18
CA ASN A 80 15.93 6.19 0.98
C ASN A 80 16.30 4.69 0.95
N ARG A 81 16.83 4.14 2.04
CA ARG A 81 17.14 2.70 2.15
C ARG A 81 15.91 1.80 1.96
N ARG A 82 14.72 2.23 2.42
CA ARG A 82 13.48 1.47 2.23
C ARG A 82 13.01 1.49 0.78
N CYS A 83 13.11 2.64 0.11
CA CYS A 83 12.78 2.78 -1.30
C CYS A 83 13.73 1.97 -2.19
N GLU A 84 15.04 2.10 -1.97
CA GLU A 84 16.07 1.34 -2.69
C GLU A 84 15.87 -0.18 -2.52
N ARG A 85 15.59 -0.64 -1.29
CA ARG A 85 15.28 -2.04 -1.02
C ARG A 85 14.06 -2.52 -1.79
N LEU A 86 12.99 -1.72 -1.80
CA LEU A 86 11.79 -2.07 -2.54
C LEU A 86 12.07 -2.18 -4.03
N ILE A 87 12.72 -1.19 -4.62
CA ILE A 87 13.09 -1.22 -6.05
C ILE A 87 13.94 -2.45 -6.34
N ASN A 88 14.98 -2.71 -5.54
CA ASN A 88 15.84 -3.88 -5.74
C ASN A 88 15.05 -5.20 -5.70
N ILE A 89 14.08 -5.34 -4.78
CA ILE A 89 13.21 -6.52 -4.73
C ILE A 89 12.40 -6.64 -6.02
N LEU A 90 11.80 -5.56 -6.50
CA LEU A 90 10.98 -5.57 -7.72
C LEU A 90 11.79 -5.98 -8.96
N GLU A 91 13.07 -5.60 -9.00
CA GLU A 91 13.99 -5.88 -10.12
C GLU A 91 14.60 -7.28 -10.08
N THR A 92 14.82 -7.84 -8.87
CA THR A 92 15.70 -9.01 -8.75
C THR A 92 15.06 -10.25 -8.14
N THR A 93 13.89 -10.12 -7.49
CA THR A 93 13.32 -11.26 -6.79
C THR A 93 12.71 -12.31 -7.71
N ASN A 94 12.89 -13.58 -7.36
CA ASN A 94 12.17 -14.70 -7.95
C ASN A 94 10.95 -15.12 -7.12
N ASP A 95 10.82 -14.57 -5.91
CA ASP A 95 9.69 -14.81 -5.02
C ASP A 95 8.43 -14.09 -5.48
N THR A 96 7.28 -14.65 -5.14
CA THR A 96 6.01 -13.94 -5.34
C THR A 96 5.91 -12.80 -4.32
N VAL A 97 5.61 -11.61 -4.81
CA VAL A 97 5.38 -10.40 -4.00
C VAL A 97 3.88 -10.20 -3.79
N ILE A 98 3.47 -10.07 -2.53
CA ILE A 98 2.08 -9.77 -2.16
C ILE A 98 2.03 -8.33 -1.64
N PHE A 99 1.48 -7.43 -2.44
CA PHE A 99 1.18 -6.05 -2.03
C PHE A 99 -0.15 -6.03 -1.30
N ILE A 100 -0.20 -5.43 -0.12
CA ILE A 100 -1.41 -5.39 0.70
C ILE A 100 -1.78 -3.95 1.00
N ARG A 101 -3.01 -3.56 0.59
CA ARG A 101 -3.57 -2.25 0.85
C ARG A 101 -4.89 -2.36 1.59
N LYS A 102 -5.00 -1.68 2.72
CA LYS A 102 -6.24 -1.32 3.37
C LYS A 102 -6.70 0.00 2.78
N GLY A 103 -7.80 0.04 2.09
CA GLY A 103 -8.21 1.20 1.31
C GLY A 103 -9.70 1.51 1.39
N HIS A 104 -10.14 2.50 0.61
CA HIS A 104 -11.51 2.95 0.50
C HIS A 104 -11.90 3.13 -0.97
N ILE A 105 -13.18 2.93 -1.29
CA ILE A 105 -13.70 3.20 -2.64
C ILE A 105 -13.65 4.70 -2.92
N SER A 106 -14.12 5.50 -1.97
CA SER A 106 -14.01 6.94 -1.99
C SER A 106 -14.07 7.46 -0.56
N ARG A 107 -13.25 8.41 -0.23
CA ARG A 107 -13.25 9.03 1.08
C ARG A 107 -12.89 10.49 0.98
N HIS A 108 -13.65 11.33 1.63
CA HIS A 108 -13.28 12.71 1.90
C HIS A 108 -12.34 12.75 3.10
N HIS A 109 -11.18 13.36 2.92
CA HIS A 109 -10.21 13.54 3.99
C HIS A 109 -9.97 15.00 4.25
N ILE A 110 -10.18 15.42 5.49
CA ILE A 110 -10.07 16.82 5.88
C ILE A 110 -8.75 17.05 6.60
N GLU A 111 -8.41 16.22 7.58
CA GLU A 111 -7.23 16.36 8.43
C GLU A 111 -6.36 15.10 8.43
N PRO A 112 -5.04 15.19 8.54
CA PRO A 112 -4.20 16.38 8.72
C PRO A 112 -3.79 17.06 7.41
N TYR A 113 -4.40 16.72 6.30
CA TYR A 113 -3.95 17.10 4.94
C TYR A 113 -4.44 18.48 4.51
N GLY A 114 -5.26 19.15 5.31
CA GLY A 114 -5.73 20.54 5.10
C GLY A 114 -6.53 20.78 3.82
N LYS A 115 -6.92 19.73 3.12
CA LYS A 115 -7.71 19.79 1.87
C LYS A 115 -8.67 18.63 1.81
N ASP A 116 -9.87 18.89 1.33
CA ASP A 116 -10.78 17.84 0.92
C ASP A 116 -10.17 17.07 -0.26
N LYS A 117 -9.92 15.80 -0.06
CA LYS A 117 -9.43 14.90 -1.11
C LYS A 117 -10.34 13.70 -1.21
N ILE A 118 -10.57 13.26 -2.43
CA ILE A 118 -11.28 12.02 -2.70
C ILE A 118 -10.24 11.00 -3.14
N ALA A 119 -10.06 9.97 -2.35
CA ALA A 119 -9.21 8.84 -2.71
C ALA A 119 -10.04 7.78 -3.45
N ASN A 120 -9.47 7.22 -4.50
CA ASN A 120 -10.01 6.08 -5.21
C ASN A 120 -8.97 4.99 -5.29
N ASP A 121 -9.02 4.07 -4.34
CA ASP A 121 -8.03 3.01 -4.23
C ASP A 121 -8.16 1.94 -5.32
N ILE A 122 -9.33 1.77 -5.92
CA ILE A 122 -9.52 0.85 -7.06
C ILE A 122 -8.71 1.35 -8.26
N GLU A 123 -8.86 2.62 -8.61
CA GLU A 123 -8.11 3.22 -9.71
C GLU A 123 -6.61 3.26 -9.44
N ASP A 124 -6.21 3.53 -8.19
CA ASP A 124 -4.80 3.51 -7.82
C ASP A 124 -4.17 2.12 -7.96
N VAL A 125 -4.85 1.05 -7.51
CA VAL A 125 -4.29 -0.31 -7.66
C VAL A 125 -4.30 -0.81 -9.10
N LYS A 126 -5.27 -0.41 -9.93
CA LYS A 126 -5.25 -0.67 -11.36
C LYS A 126 -4.07 0.03 -12.04
N HIS A 127 -3.84 1.29 -11.69
CA HIS A 127 -2.67 2.03 -12.19
C HIS A 127 -1.36 1.39 -11.71
N LEU A 128 -1.26 1.04 -10.42
CA LEU A 128 -0.11 0.31 -9.88
C LEU A 128 0.14 -1.00 -10.63
N HIS A 129 -0.90 -1.79 -10.89
CA HIS A 129 -0.79 -3.01 -11.68
C HIS A 129 -0.16 -2.75 -13.05
N ASN A 130 -0.65 -1.74 -13.78
CA ASN A 130 -0.11 -1.38 -15.10
C ASN A 130 1.37 -0.97 -15.03
N ILE A 131 1.76 -0.22 -13.98
CA ILE A 131 3.16 0.15 -13.75
C ILE A 131 4.01 -1.09 -13.51
N LEU A 132 3.58 -1.98 -12.60
CA LEU A 132 4.32 -3.21 -12.28
C LEU A 132 4.49 -4.11 -13.50
N LYS A 133 3.40 -4.34 -14.25
CA LYS A 133 3.42 -5.14 -15.48
C LYS A 133 4.39 -4.61 -16.52
N ASN A 134 4.44 -3.28 -16.70
CA ASN A 134 5.27 -2.67 -17.72
C ASN A 134 6.74 -2.53 -17.30
N LYS A 135 7.01 -2.15 -16.04
CA LYS A 135 8.37 -1.93 -15.55
C LYS A 135 9.09 -3.20 -15.11
N TYR A 136 8.32 -4.18 -14.59
CA TYR A 136 8.87 -5.41 -13.99
C TYR A 136 8.19 -6.65 -14.56
N PRO A 137 8.32 -6.93 -15.87
CA PRO A 137 7.54 -7.99 -16.54
C PRO A 137 7.84 -9.41 -16.04
N GLN A 138 8.98 -9.63 -15.36
CA GLN A 138 9.32 -10.91 -14.72
C GLN A 138 8.75 -11.06 -13.31
N LEU A 139 8.28 -9.98 -12.68
CA LEU A 139 7.83 -9.99 -11.30
C LEU A 139 6.57 -10.83 -11.16
N LYS A 140 6.60 -11.81 -10.26
CA LYS A 140 5.42 -12.53 -9.82
C LYS A 140 4.80 -11.76 -8.67
N TYR A 141 3.56 -11.29 -8.81
CA TYR A 141 2.95 -10.49 -7.76
C TYR A 141 1.43 -10.65 -7.69
N LYS A 142 0.89 -10.24 -6.56
CA LYS A 142 -0.52 -9.98 -6.35
C LYS A 142 -0.71 -8.66 -5.62
N ILE A 143 -1.77 -7.93 -5.92
CA ILE A 143 -2.19 -6.73 -5.18
C ILE A 143 -3.50 -7.08 -4.50
N VAL A 144 -3.51 -7.11 -3.18
CA VAL A 144 -4.67 -7.42 -2.36
C VAL A 144 -5.20 -6.11 -1.77
N LEU A 145 -6.40 -5.73 -2.15
CA LEU A 145 -7.06 -4.51 -1.73
C LEU A 145 -8.29 -4.83 -0.89
N GLY A 146 -8.28 -4.45 0.38
CA GLY A 146 -9.45 -4.45 1.24
C GLY A 146 -10.15 -3.10 1.17
N LEU A 147 -11.40 -3.08 0.71
CA LEU A 147 -12.21 -1.87 0.62
C LEU A 147 -13.19 -1.80 1.79
N GLY A 148 -12.89 -0.94 2.75
CA GLY A 148 -13.82 -0.57 3.81
C GLY A 148 -14.83 0.46 3.33
N CYS A 149 -16.01 0.42 3.91
CA CYS A 149 -17.07 1.36 3.64
C CYS A 149 -17.41 2.14 4.90
N ASP A 150 -17.23 3.46 4.85
CA ASP A 150 -17.78 4.36 5.87
C ASP A 150 -19.26 4.71 5.57
N MET A 151 -19.77 4.31 4.41
CA MET A 151 -21.17 4.49 3.99
C MET A 151 -21.59 3.37 3.05
N CYS A 152 -22.76 2.80 3.26
CA CYS A 152 -23.38 1.67 2.56
C CYS A 152 -23.10 1.60 1.06
N PHE A 153 -22.11 0.84 0.66
CA PHE A 153 -21.93 0.46 -0.73
C PHE A 153 -22.72 -0.82 -1.01
N SER A 154 -23.48 -0.81 -2.09
CA SER A 154 -24.08 -2.05 -2.56
C SER A 154 -22.95 -2.99 -2.99
N LYS A 155 -23.03 -4.25 -2.63
CA LYS A 155 -22.11 -5.32 -3.08
C LYS A 155 -21.94 -5.32 -4.61
N ASP A 156 -22.89 -4.76 -5.34
CA ASP A 156 -22.91 -4.63 -6.80
C ASP A 156 -21.75 -3.78 -7.39
N ILE A 157 -21.17 -2.83 -6.63
CA ILE A 157 -20.03 -2.04 -7.08
C ILE A 157 -18.75 -2.88 -7.05
N ILE A 158 -18.61 -3.76 -6.07
CA ILE A 158 -17.45 -4.65 -5.92
C ILE A 158 -17.46 -5.70 -7.02
N TYR A 159 -18.60 -6.31 -7.32
CA TYR A 159 -18.74 -7.29 -8.41
C TYR A 159 -18.43 -6.73 -9.80
N LYS A 160 -18.64 -5.43 -10.04
CA LYS A 160 -18.25 -4.80 -11.31
C LYS A 160 -16.74 -4.59 -11.47
N CYS A 161 -15.99 -4.63 -10.39
CA CYS A 161 -14.52 -4.53 -10.43
C CYS A 161 -13.84 -5.89 -10.65
N ASP A 162 -14.52 -6.99 -10.31
CA ASP A 162 -14.02 -8.36 -10.50
C ASP A 162 -14.07 -8.83 -11.99
N SER A 163 -14.74 -8.08 -12.87
CA SER A 163 -14.94 -8.48 -14.27
C SER A 163 -13.79 -8.12 -15.20
N ASP A 164 -12.79 -7.39 -14.75
CA ASP A 164 -11.57 -7.22 -15.51
C ASP A 164 -10.65 -8.42 -15.24
N ASP A 165 -10.38 -9.22 -16.25
CA ASP A 165 -9.54 -10.45 -16.33
C ASP A 165 -8.10 -10.25 -15.76
N ASN A 166 -8.00 -9.86 -14.50
CA ASN A 166 -6.71 -9.55 -13.93
C ASN A 166 -6.41 -10.38 -12.68
N ASP A 167 -5.91 -11.60 -12.91
CA ASP A 167 -5.49 -12.54 -11.85
C ASP A 167 -4.51 -11.95 -10.83
N ASN A 168 -3.96 -10.76 -11.09
CA ASN A 168 -2.99 -10.10 -10.20
C ASN A 168 -3.62 -9.12 -9.22
N ILE A 169 -4.91 -8.79 -9.36
CA ILE A 169 -5.62 -7.89 -8.46
C ILE A 169 -6.72 -8.67 -7.74
N ASP A 170 -6.70 -8.63 -6.41
CA ASP A 170 -7.65 -9.27 -5.53
C ASP A 170 -8.33 -8.19 -4.67
N ILE A 171 -9.58 -7.88 -4.97
CA ILE A 171 -10.36 -6.83 -4.28
C ILE A 171 -11.39 -7.47 -3.38
N GLN A 172 -11.30 -7.17 -2.09
CA GLN A 172 -12.23 -7.65 -1.06
C GLN A 172 -13.05 -6.50 -0.49
N GLY A 173 -14.36 -6.57 -0.68
CA GLY A 173 -15.29 -5.71 0.05
C GLY A 173 -15.44 -6.20 1.48
N ILE A 174 -15.30 -5.29 2.44
CA ILE A 174 -15.25 -5.63 3.85
C ILE A 174 -16.14 -4.68 4.66
N ASP A 175 -16.95 -5.26 5.52
CA ASP A 175 -17.74 -4.49 6.49
C ASP A 175 -16.81 -3.96 7.61
N GLU A 176 -15.85 -4.80 8.04
CA GLU A 176 -14.83 -4.46 9.02
C GLU A 176 -13.44 -4.87 8.58
N PHE A 177 -12.42 -4.06 8.84
CA PHE A 177 -11.03 -4.39 8.49
C PHE A 177 -10.45 -5.61 9.23
N SER A 178 -11.05 -6.03 10.34
CA SER A 178 -10.76 -7.32 10.99
C SER A 178 -10.97 -8.49 10.03
N ASN A 179 -12.06 -8.49 9.29
CA ASN A 179 -12.42 -9.53 8.32
C ASN A 179 -11.42 -9.57 7.15
N PHE A 180 -10.91 -8.41 6.73
CA PHE A 180 -9.86 -8.33 5.72
C PHE A 180 -8.55 -8.97 6.18
N PHE A 181 -8.15 -8.72 7.41
CA PHE A 181 -6.93 -9.32 7.95
C PHE A 181 -7.08 -10.83 8.17
N GLU A 182 -8.26 -11.30 8.54
CA GLU A 182 -8.58 -12.72 8.60
C GLU A 182 -8.49 -13.36 7.21
N TYR A 183 -9.08 -12.73 6.20
CA TYR A 183 -8.99 -13.17 4.81
C TYR A 183 -7.52 -13.30 4.35
N ILE A 184 -6.69 -12.28 4.59
CA ILE A 184 -5.26 -12.34 4.24
C ILE A 184 -4.57 -13.48 4.98
N SER A 185 -4.84 -13.65 6.27
CA SER A 185 -4.25 -14.73 7.06
C SER A 185 -4.56 -16.09 6.44
N ASN A 186 -5.85 -16.34 6.16
CA ASN A 186 -6.31 -17.64 5.66
C ASN A 186 -5.88 -17.93 4.22
N THR A 187 -5.82 -16.90 3.37
CA THR A 187 -5.58 -17.06 1.92
C THR A 187 -4.09 -17.04 1.58
N TYR A 188 -3.33 -16.14 2.22
CA TYR A 188 -1.95 -15.85 1.81
C TYR A 188 -0.89 -16.25 2.84
N ILE A 189 -1.23 -16.36 4.14
CA ILE A 189 -0.24 -16.61 5.20
C ILE A 189 -0.29 -18.05 5.70
N THR A 190 -1.45 -18.61 5.97
CA THR A 190 -1.58 -19.98 6.52
C THR A 190 -1.09 -21.09 5.60
N ASN A 191 -1.04 -20.86 4.29
CA ASN A 191 -0.52 -21.81 3.32
C ASN A 191 1.02 -21.96 3.32
N ILE A 192 1.75 -21.29 4.25
CA ILE A 192 3.21 -21.35 4.35
C ILE A 192 3.68 -22.47 5.30
N ASN A 193 2.78 -23.07 6.08
CA ASN A 193 3.11 -24.05 7.13
C ASN A 193 2.82 -25.51 6.73
N ILE A 194 2.97 -25.85 5.44
CA ILE A 194 2.94 -27.27 4.99
C ILE A 194 4.23 -27.60 4.26
#